data_c05fa5154cbdb85c1c75f11d9859702c
#
_entry.id   c05fa5154cbdb85c1c75f11d9859702c
#
_cell.length_a   1.000
_cell.length_b   1.000
_cell.length_c   1.000
_cell.angle_alpha   90.00
_cell.angle_beta   90.00
_cell.angle_gamma   90.00
#
_symmetry.space_group_name_H-M   'P 1'
#
loop_
_entity.id
_entity.type
_entity.pdbx_description
1 polymer ?
#
loop_
_entity_poly.entity_id
_entity_poly.type
_entity_poly.pdbx_seq_one_letter_code
_entity_poly.pdbx_strand_id
1 'polypeptide(L)'
;MTSALFVSHTGEKGGAELFLTDLVKAGPHSWRACFLSGGAAADDLAKAGRPPVMLSAGGKMLSIRRNSSFGMLARGAADVMAVAWQLSREARHYDVICANSQKALFVCALAAKLSRRPLVWILHDIVTDPAFSATNRRASLAFARLFARLVAVNSQETGRAFIEAGGEADKVRIVYNGFDPAKAKPHDPGTAARLRAELGLGPQPLVGLFGRLSEWKGQHVFLDAIAAMEGVQGVIVGGALFGQEAYEARIREQASLLGLDDRVRFLGFRSDVPELMASMDAVAHTSIVAEPFGRVVVEAMMCGRPVVATRGGGVTEIIRDGETGLLVPPGDASALAVALGSILSDPSLAQRLGQRGREDVSDRFSLEETCRSVSALLTEAA
;
A
#
# COMPACT_ATOMS: atom_id res chain seq x y z
N MET A 1 24.06 4.35 15.08
CA MET A 1 22.76 4.04 14.43
C MET A 1 22.76 2.57 14.05
N THR A 2 21.71 1.85 14.37
CA THR A 2 21.57 0.41 14.06
C THR A 2 21.47 0.22 12.56
N SER A 3 22.31 -0.64 12.00
CA SER A 3 22.31 -1.00 10.58
C SER A 3 21.27 -2.08 10.29
N ALA A 4 20.61 -2.02 9.14
CA ALA A 4 19.52 -2.95 8.82
C ALA A 4 19.50 -3.36 7.35
N LEU A 5 19.20 -4.65 7.12
CA LEU A 5 18.96 -5.23 5.82
C LEU A 5 17.45 -5.51 5.66
N PHE A 6 16.78 -4.74 4.82
CA PHE A 6 15.35 -4.88 4.53
C PHE A 6 15.15 -5.78 3.31
N VAL A 7 14.48 -6.89 3.48
CA VAL A 7 14.35 -7.94 2.45
C VAL A 7 12.93 -7.98 1.92
N SER A 8 12.74 -7.76 0.61
CA SER A 8 11.49 -8.02 -0.08
C SER A 8 11.63 -9.16 -1.08
N HIS A 9 10.56 -9.95 -1.25
CA HIS A 9 10.55 -11.07 -2.16
C HIS A 9 10.54 -10.64 -3.64
N THR A 10 10.15 -9.41 -3.94
CA THR A 10 10.07 -8.85 -5.30
C THR A 10 10.56 -7.40 -5.32
N GLY A 11 11.11 -6.99 -6.47
CA GLY A 11 11.43 -5.60 -6.77
C GLY A 11 10.35 -4.91 -7.61
N GLU A 12 9.21 -5.53 -7.87
CA GLU A 12 8.06 -4.89 -8.52
C GLU A 12 7.39 -3.88 -7.59
N LYS A 13 6.70 -2.87 -8.17
CA LYS A 13 6.03 -1.83 -7.39
C LYS A 13 4.70 -2.32 -6.83
N GLY A 14 4.66 -2.56 -5.54
CA GLY A 14 3.45 -2.74 -4.72
C GLY A 14 3.50 -1.80 -3.52
N GLY A 15 2.46 -1.78 -2.69
CA GLY A 15 2.40 -0.89 -1.52
C GLY A 15 3.55 -1.11 -0.52
N ALA A 16 3.93 -2.37 -0.29
CA ALA A 16 5.04 -2.74 0.58
C ALA A 16 6.42 -2.35 -0.01
N GLU A 17 6.59 -2.50 -1.32
CA GLU A 17 7.82 -2.14 -2.01
C GLU A 17 7.99 -0.62 -2.12
N LEU A 18 6.91 0.13 -2.31
CA LEU A 18 6.93 1.59 -2.26
C LEU A 18 7.32 2.09 -0.87
N PHE A 19 6.73 1.51 0.20
CA PHE A 19 7.14 1.80 1.57
C PHE A 19 8.64 1.56 1.78
N LEU A 20 9.14 0.38 1.39
CA LEU A 20 10.55 0.03 1.50
C LEU A 20 11.45 1.00 0.73
N THR A 21 11.07 1.34 -0.49
CA THR A 21 11.83 2.24 -1.36
C THR A 21 11.92 3.65 -0.75
N ASP A 22 10.81 4.19 -0.28
CA ASP A 22 10.75 5.51 0.38
C ASP A 22 11.57 5.50 1.68
N LEU A 23 11.41 4.47 2.51
CA LEU A 23 12.14 4.30 3.76
C LEU A 23 13.66 4.26 3.55
N VAL A 24 14.15 3.44 2.59
CA VAL A 24 15.57 3.31 2.33
C VAL A 24 16.15 4.56 1.69
N LYS A 25 15.40 5.28 0.86
CA LYS A 25 15.83 6.57 0.28
C LYS A 25 16.03 7.64 1.34
N ALA A 26 15.10 7.75 2.28
CA ALA A 26 15.10 8.78 3.32
C ALA A 26 15.95 8.42 4.54
N GLY A 27 16.10 7.14 4.81
CA GLY A 27 16.80 6.63 5.98
C GLY A 27 18.33 6.69 5.89
N PRO A 28 19.01 6.36 6.98
CA PRO A 28 20.47 6.32 7.05
C PRO A 28 21.10 5.43 5.96
N HIS A 29 22.36 5.74 5.57
CA HIS A 29 23.10 4.91 4.61
C HIS A 29 23.38 3.49 5.11
N SER A 30 23.30 3.25 6.43
CA SER A 30 23.39 1.92 7.05
C SER A 30 22.14 1.05 6.84
N TRP A 31 21.05 1.61 6.28
CA TRP A 31 19.87 0.85 5.87
C TRP A 31 19.96 0.48 4.40
N ARG A 32 19.77 -0.78 4.10
CA ARG A 32 19.88 -1.28 2.74
C ARG A 32 18.74 -2.21 2.38
N ALA A 33 18.22 -2.08 1.17
CA ALA A 33 17.24 -3.02 0.62
C ALA A 33 17.93 -4.23 0.00
N CYS A 34 17.26 -5.38 0.11
CA CYS A 34 17.60 -6.62 -0.59
C CYS A 34 16.36 -7.14 -1.30
N PHE A 35 16.47 -7.44 -2.58
CA PHE A 35 15.37 -8.03 -3.36
C PHE A 35 15.75 -9.43 -3.84
N LEU A 36 14.78 -10.35 -3.78
CA LEU A 36 14.92 -11.73 -4.25
C LEU A 36 14.55 -11.87 -5.74
N SER A 37 14.00 -10.82 -6.35
CA SER A 37 13.81 -10.67 -7.80
C SER A 37 13.90 -9.20 -8.19
N GLY A 38 14.26 -8.95 -9.46
CA GLY A 38 14.29 -7.58 -10.02
C GLY A 38 12.91 -6.96 -10.14
N GLY A 39 12.89 -5.68 -10.55
CA GLY A 39 11.69 -4.91 -10.83
C GLY A 39 11.88 -3.42 -10.60
N ALA A 40 10.86 -2.64 -10.93
CA ALA A 40 10.94 -1.18 -10.99
C ALA A 40 11.27 -0.50 -9.64
N ALA A 41 10.94 -1.12 -8.50
CA ALA A 41 11.32 -0.60 -7.18
C ALA A 41 12.83 -0.75 -6.91
N ALA A 42 13.43 -1.86 -7.36
CA ALA A 42 14.88 -2.06 -7.27
C ALA A 42 15.64 -1.05 -8.16
N ASP A 43 15.13 -0.83 -9.39
CA ASP A 43 15.70 0.14 -10.32
C ASP A 43 15.63 1.58 -9.78
N ASP A 44 14.51 1.94 -9.15
CA ASP A 44 14.31 3.26 -8.53
C ASP A 44 15.31 3.52 -7.38
N LEU A 45 15.65 2.50 -6.59
CA LEU A 45 16.68 2.61 -5.56
C LEU A 45 18.08 2.76 -6.17
N ALA A 46 18.38 2.01 -7.21
CA ALA A 46 19.67 2.11 -7.91
C ALA A 46 19.85 3.51 -8.52
N LYS A 47 18.83 4.05 -9.20
CA LYS A 47 18.80 5.42 -9.76
C LYS A 47 18.96 6.49 -8.69
N ALA A 48 18.45 6.25 -7.48
CA ALA A 48 18.57 7.17 -6.35
C ALA A 48 19.93 7.10 -5.62
N GLY A 49 20.91 6.38 -6.16
CA GLY A 49 22.24 6.20 -5.52
C GLY A 49 22.22 5.27 -4.29
N ARG A 50 21.16 4.49 -4.13
CA ARG A 50 20.98 3.51 -3.04
C ARG A 50 20.83 2.08 -3.60
N PRO A 51 21.83 1.56 -4.36
CA PRO A 51 21.69 0.29 -5.06
C PRO A 51 21.36 -0.84 -4.08
N PRO A 52 20.29 -1.62 -4.33
CA PRO A 52 19.92 -2.71 -3.44
C PRO A 52 20.89 -3.91 -3.60
N VAL A 53 20.88 -4.78 -2.61
CA VAL A 53 21.45 -6.13 -2.74
C VAL A 53 20.47 -6.97 -3.58
N MET A 54 20.99 -7.63 -4.61
CA MET A 54 20.20 -8.53 -5.45
C MET A 54 20.61 -9.97 -5.16
N LEU A 55 19.68 -10.77 -4.62
CA LEU A 55 19.88 -12.20 -4.44
C LEU A 55 18.97 -12.93 -5.42
N SER A 56 19.58 -13.66 -6.35
CA SER A 56 18.82 -14.47 -7.30
C SER A 56 18.18 -15.66 -6.59
N ALA A 57 16.92 -15.53 -6.23
CA ALA A 57 16.10 -16.69 -5.96
C ALA A 57 15.91 -17.41 -7.30
N GLY A 58 16.34 -18.68 -7.42
CA GLY A 58 16.02 -19.47 -8.60
C GLY A 58 14.53 -19.35 -8.91
N GLY A 59 14.18 -19.11 -10.18
CA GLY A 59 12.82 -18.72 -10.61
C GLY A 59 11.66 -19.63 -10.15
N LYS A 60 11.98 -20.78 -9.58
CA LYS A 60 11.03 -21.76 -9.02
C LYS A 60 10.46 -21.38 -7.65
N MET A 61 11.21 -20.66 -6.79
CA MET A 61 10.73 -20.22 -5.48
C MET A 61 9.60 -19.16 -5.63
N LEU A 62 9.74 -18.28 -6.63
CA LEU A 62 8.75 -17.22 -6.91
C LEU A 62 7.49 -17.75 -7.57
N SER A 63 7.54 -18.93 -8.22
CA SER A 63 6.41 -19.57 -8.90
C SER A 63 5.55 -20.46 -8.01
N ILE A 64 5.91 -20.69 -6.73
CA ILE A 64 5.09 -21.47 -5.79
C ILE A 64 3.76 -20.73 -5.58
N ARG A 65 2.69 -21.28 -6.18
CA ARG A 65 1.31 -20.85 -6.01
C ARG A 65 0.61 -21.72 -4.96
N ARG A 66 -0.55 -21.27 -4.49
CA ARG A 66 -1.35 -21.92 -3.43
C ARG A 66 -1.65 -23.41 -3.67
N ASN A 67 -1.58 -23.93 -4.91
CA ASN A 67 -1.93 -25.31 -5.30
C ASN A 67 -0.72 -26.13 -5.81
N SER A 68 0.50 -25.84 -5.37
CA SER A 68 1.70 -26.54 -5.81
C SER A 68 1.79 -27.97 -5.25
N SER A 69 2.19 -28.95 -6.07
CA SER A 69 2.36 -30.36 -5.70
C SER A 69 3.53 -30.57 -4.71
N PHE A 70 3.51 -31.67 -3.94
CA PHE A 70 4.53 -32.00 -2.93
C PHE A 70 5.97 -32.04 -3.51
N GLY A 71 6.14 -32.55 -4.73
CA GLY A 71 7.46 -32.56 -5.41
C GLY A 71 7.96 -31.15 -5.77
N MET A 72 7.06 -30.21 -6.02
CA MET A 72 7.39 -28.79 -6.26
C MET A 72 7.73 -28.08 -4.94
N LEU A 73 7.11 -28.46 -3.84
CA LEU A 73 7.42 -27.98 -2.48
C LEU A 73 8.82 -28.43 -2.03
N ALA A 74 9.20 -29.69 -2.28
CA ALA A 74 10.53 -30.21 -1.92
C ALA A 74 11.68 -29.54 -2.73
N ARG A 75 11.45 -29.30 -4.03
CA ARG A 75 12.41 -28.56 -4.87
C ARG A 75 12.46 -27.08 -4.47
N GLY A 76 11.32 -26.48 -4.10
CA GLY A 76 11.26 -25.14 -3.56
C GLY A 76 11.99 -24.96 -2.23
N ALA A 77 12.03 -26.02 -1.38
CA ALA A 77 12.74 -25.99 -0.11
C ALA A 77 14.27 -25.86 -0.30
N ALA A 78 14.83 -26.55 -1.29
CA ALA A 78 16.27 -26.42 -1.60
C ALA A 78 16.62 -25.01 -2.09
N ASP A 79 15.80 -24.42 -2.96
CA ASP A 79 15.96 -23.04 -3.42
C ASP A 79 15.84 -22.05 -2.26
N VAL A 80 14.87 -22.25 -1.36
CA VAL A 80 14.70 -21.42 -0.15
C VAL A 80 15.95 -21.52 0.75
N MET A 81 16.49 -22.72 0.95
CA MET A 81 17.70 -22.92 1.75
C MET A 81 18.94 -22.26 1.12
N ALA A 82 19.10 -22.37 -0.20
CA ALA A 82 20.21 -21.73 -0.92
C ALA A 82 20.14 -20.18 -0.81
N VAL A 83 18.95 -19.60 -0.99
CA VAL A 83 18.73 -18.15 -0.82
C VAL A 83 18.93 -17.72 0.63
N ALA A 84 18.42 -18.49 1.59
CA ALA A 84 18.60 -18.22 3.03
C ALA A 84 20.09 -18.25 3.42
N TRP A 85 20.87 -19.17 2.85
CA TRP A 85 22.32 -19.23 3.05
C TRP A 85 23.03 -18.00 2.47
N GLN A 86 22.73 -17.60 1.22
CA GLN A 86 23.27 -16.38 0.62
C GLN A 86 22.90 -15.15 1.44
N LEU A 87 21.61 -15.03 1.81
CA LEU A 87 21.10 -13.94 2.64
C LEU A 87 21.79 -13.92 4.02
N SER A 88 22.06 -15.08 4.62
CA SER A 88 22.75 -15.15 5.91
C SER A 88 24.16 -14.62 5.87
N ARG A 89 24.86 -14.76 4.74
CA ARG A 89 26.22 -14.20 4.56
C ARG A 89 26.16 -12.68 4.47
N GLU A 90 25.23 -12.16 3.67
CA GLU A 90 25.01 -10.72 3.55
C GLU A 90 24.57 -10.10 4.88
N ALA A 91 23.64 -10.75 5.58
CA ALA A 91 23.07 -10.30 6.84
C ALA A 91 24.10 -10.11 7.97
N ARG A 92 25.27 -10.77 7.90
CA ARG A 92 26.35 -10.59 8.90
C ARG A 92 26.93 -9.18 8.92
N HIS A 93 26.73 -8.41 7.85
CA HIS A 93 27.19 -7.02 7.73
C HIS A 93 26.21 -6.02 8.38
N TYR A 94 25.08 -6.50 8.91
CA TYR A 94 24.03 -5.66 9.49
C TYR A 94 23.70 -6.13 10.91
N ASP A 95 23.13 -5.23 11.72
CA ASP A 95 22.71 -5.54 13.08
C ASP A 95 21.37 -6.27 13.10
N VAL A 96 20.45 -5.93 12.18
CA VAL A 96 19.06 -6.43 12.14
C VAL A 96 18.70 -6.83 10.70
N ILE A 97 17.93 -7.92 10.56
CA ILE A 97 17.26 -8.31 9.31
C ILE A 97 15.77 -7.92 9.41
N CYS A 98 15.24 -7.28 8.39
CA CYS A 98 13.83 -6.90 8.31
C CYS A 98 13.15 -7.62 7.14
N ALA A 99 12.17 -8.46 7.39
CA ALA A 99 11.35 -9.11 6.35
C ALA A 99 10.19 -8.20 5.96
N ASN A 100 10.18 -7.66 4.74
CA ASN A 100 9.19 -6.69 4.26
C ASN A 100 7.97 -7.34 3.58
N SER A 101 7.81 -8.64 3.69
CA SER A 101 6.64 -9.36 3.19
C SER A 101 6.53 -10.72 3.84
N GLN A 102 5.36 -11.38 3.71
CA GLN A 102 5.16 -12.74 4.20
C GLN A 102 6.13 -13.74 3.57
N LYS A 103 6.35 -13.66 2.25
CA LYS A 103 7.31 -14.57 1.56
C LYS A 103 8.75 -14.34 2.03
N ALA A 104 9.12 -13.09 2.26
CA ALA A 104 10.43 -12.75 2.80
C ALA A 104 10.61 -13.25 4.24
N LEU A 105 9.54 -13.29 5.07
CA LEU A 105 9.60 -13.79 6.44
C LEU A 105 10.20 -15.20 6.51
N PHE A 106 9.76 -16.12 5.65
CA PHE A 106 10.23 -17.50 5.68
C PHE A 106 11.73 -17.63 5.36
N VAL A 107 12.21 -16.89 4.38
CA VAL A 107 13.64 -16.88 4.00
C VAL A 107 14.47 -16.17 5.07
N CYS A 108 13.99 -15.02 5.55
CA CYS A 108 14.68 -14.22 6.56
C CYS A 108 14.78 -14.97 7.91
N ALA A 109 13.78 -15.76 8.29
CA ALA A 109 13.80 -16.55 9.51
C ALA A 109 14.98 -17.54 9.54
N LEU A 110 15.19 -18.25 8.42
CA LEU A 110 16.32 -19.16 8.28
C LEU A 110 17.66 -18.42 8.23
N ALA A 111 17.73 -17.31 7.48
CA ALA A 111 18.91 -16.47 7.39
C ALA A 111 19.29 -15.85 8.73
N ALA A 112 18.31 -15.37 9.50
CA ALA A 112 18.49 -14.81 10.84
C ALA A 112 19.11 -15.83 11.80
N LYS A 113 18.60 -17.06 11.80
CA LYS A 113 19.17 -18.16 12.60
C LYS A 113 20.60 -18.49 12.21
N LEU A 114 20.91 -18.57 10.89
CA LEU A 114 22.23 -18.89 10.39
C LEU A 114 23.26 -17.76 10.62
N SER A 115 22.84 -16.50 10.52
CA SER A 115 23.68 -15.33 10.75
C SER A 115 23.76 -14.91 12.22
N ARG A 116 22.87 -15.44 13.08
CA ARG A 116 22.66 -15.02 14.48
C ARG A 116 22.29 -13.54 14.60
N ARG A 117 21.48 -13.04 13.65
CA ARG A 117 20.96 -11.67 13.68
C ARG A 117 19.49 -11.67 14.07
N PRO A 118 19.03 -10.68 14.85
CA PRO A 118 17.63 -10.52 15.15
C PRO A 118 16.82 -10.27 13.88
N LEU A 119 15.59 -10.77 13.86
CA LEU A 119 14.62 -10.62 12.78
C LEU A 119 13.47 -9.72 13.21
N VAL A 120 13.16 -8.72 12.41
CA VAL A 120 11.92 -7.94 12.47
C VAL A 120 11.05 -8.33 11.27
N TRP A 121 9.78 -8.60 11.51
CA TRP A 121 8.81 -8.77 10.43
C TRP A 121 8.02 -7.48 10.23
N ILE A 122 8.05 -6.89 9.05
CA ILE A 122 7.21 -5.75 8.66
C ILE A 122 5.97 -6.34 7.97
N LEU A 123 4.86 -6.28 8.67
CA LEU A 123 3.58 -6.86 8.25
C LEU A 123 2.70 -5.79 7.62
N HIS A 124 2.43 -5.94 6.32
CA HIS A 124 1.62 -5.02 5.53
C HIS A 124 0.19 -5.52 5.26
N ASP A 125 -0.15 -6.72 5.72
CA ASP A 125 -1.40 -7.39 5.39
C ASP A 125 -2.26 -7.63 6.64
N ILE A 126 -3.57 -7.61 6.50
CA ILE A 126 -4.50 -8.08 7.53
C ILE A 126 -4.55 -9.61 7.45
N VAL A 127 -3.89 -10.28 8.40
CA VAL A 127 -3.73 -11.75 8.36
C VAL A 127 -5.05 -12.52 8.56
N THR A 128 -6.09 -11.86 9.05
CA THR A 128 -7.45 -12.40 9.20
C THR A 128 -8.29 -12.28 7.93
N ASP A 129 -7.81 -11.55 6.91
CA ASP A 129 -8.50 -11.41 5.62
C ASP A 129 -8.79 -12.83 5.03
N PRO A 130 -10.01 -13.10 4.55
CA PRO A 130 -10.37 -14.36 3.90
C PRO A 130 -9.48 -14.76 2.73
N ALA A 131 -8.88 -13.77 2.01
CA ALA A 131 -7.91 -14.03 0.97
C ALA A 131 -6.60 -14.64 1.48
N PHE A 132 -6.33 -14.54 2.78
CA PHE A 132 -5.16 -15.14 3.44
C PHE A 132 -5.46 -16.58 3.82
N SER A 133 -4.90 -17.58 3.12
CA SER A 133 -5.21 -18.98 3.42
C SER A 133 -4.86 -19.34 4.87
N ALA A 134 -5.69 -20.19 5.50
CA ALA A 134 -5.49 -20.63 6.88
C ALA A 134 -4.09 -21.26 7.10
N THR A 135 -3.59 -22.01 6.11
CA THR A 135 -2.26 -22.62 6.16
C THR A 135 -1.16 -21.56 6.17
N ASN A 136 -1.24 -20.56 5.28
CA ASN A 136 -0.26 -19.47 5.23
C ASN A 136 -0.29 -18.64 6.51
N ARG A 137 -1.50 -18.36 7.05
CA ARG A 137 -1.66 -17.65 8.31
C ARG A 137 -0.99 -18.40 9.46
N ARG A 138 -1.30 -19.70 9.64
CA ARG A 138 -0.69 -20.52 10.69
C ARG A 138 0.82 -20.61 10.56
N ALA A 139 1.33 -20.78 9.34
CA ALA A 139 2.77 -20.82 9.09
C ALA A 139 3.43 -19.47 9.44
N SER A 140 2.86 -18.36 9.01
CA SER A 140 3.40 -17.01 9.30
C SER A 140 3.43 -16.73 10.79
N LEU A 141 2.35 -17.05 11.52
CA LEU A 141 2.29 -16.89 12.98
C LEU A 141 3.33 -17.75 13.68
N ALA A 142 3.49 -19.03 13.27
CA ALA A 142 4.52 -19.92 13.82
C ALA A 142 5.94 -19.39 13.57
N PHE A 143 6.22 -18.90 12.36
CA PHE A 143 7.53 -18.31 12.04
C PHE A 143 7.77 -17.00 12.80
N ALA A 144 6.78 -16.12 12.90
CA ALA A 144 6.87 -14.91 13.70
C ALA A 144 7.12 -15.22 15.17
N ARG A 145 6.41 -16.20 15.73
CA ARG A 145 6.60 -16.63 17.11
C ARG A 145 8.02 -17.17 17.37
N LEU A 146 8.53 -18.03 16.49
CA LEU A 146 9.79 -18.73 16.71
C LEU A 146 11.02 -17.87 16.35
N PHE A 147 10.92 -16.96 15.40
CA PHE A 147 12.09 -16.31 14.83
C PHE A 147 12.04 -14.78 14.87
N ALA A 148 10.85 -14.15 14.84
CA ALA A 148 10.79 -12.69 14.90
C ALA A 148 11.00 -12.20 16.33
N ARG A 149 11.90 -11.24 16.49
CA ARG A 149 12.09 -10.47 17.72
C ARG A 149 10.93 -9.51 17.92
N LEU A 150 10.57 -8.77 16.84
CA LEU A 150 9.47 -7.81 16.80
C LEU A 150 8.68 -7.96 15.48
N VAL A 151 7.42 -7.52 15.52
CA VAL A 151 6.52 -7.44 14.35
C VAL A 151 6.09 -5.99 14.21
N ALA A 152 6.58 -5.29 13.18
CA ALA A 152 6.14 -3.96 12.84
C ALA A 152 4.86 -4.05 12.01
N VAL A 153 3.81 -3.35 12.42
CA VAL A 153 2.51 -3.30 11.74
C VAL A 153 2.21 -1.88 11.29
N ASN A 154 1.59 -1.74 10.11
CA ASN A 154 1.35 -0.42 9.52
C ASN A 154 0.08 0.29 10.02
N SER A 155 -0.68 -0.34 10.92
CA SER A 155 -1.86 0.24 11.58
C SER A 155 -2.20 -0.54 12.86
N GLN A 156 -2.99 0.05 13.73
CA GLN A 156 -3.55 -0.63 14.91
C GLN A 156 -4.42 -1.81 14.47
N GLU A 157 -5.20 -1.64 13.39
CA GLU A 157 -6.04 -2.68 12.83
C GLU A 157 -5.24 -3.89 12.36
N THR A 158 -4.11 -3.69 11.65
CA THR A 158 -3.20 -4.77 11.27
C THR A 158 -2.63 -5.47 12.50
N GLY A 159 -2.28 -4.70 13.56
CA GLY A 159 -1.82 -5.25 14.84
C GLY A 159 -2.89 -6.06 15.55
N ARG A 160 -4.12 -5.55 15.61
CA ARG A 160 -5.28 -6.24 16.18
C ARG A 160 -5.53 -7.58 15.46
N ALA A 161 -5.59 -7.54 14.13
CA ALA A 161 -5.78 -8.74 13.31
C ALA A 161 -4.68 -9.79 13.52
N PHE A 162 -3.42 -9.35 13.70
CA PHE A 162 -2.30 -10.25 14.01
C PHE A 162 -2.48 -10.92 15.38
N ILE A 163 -2.87 -10.17 16.42
CA ILE A 163 -3.09 -10.68 17.77
C ILE A 163 -4.31 -11.62 17.81
N GLU A 164 -5.43 -11.24 17.17
CA GLU A 164 -6.64 -12.07 17.07
C GLU A 164 -6.38 -13.41 16.35
N ALA A 165 -5.46 -13.41 15.38
CA ALA A 165 -5.04 -14.63 14.70
C ALA A 165 -4.13 -15.54 15.56
N GLY A 166 -3.73 -15.13 16.77
CA GLY A 166 -2.86 -15.85 17.69
C GLY A 166 -1.41 -15.39 17.69
N GLY A 167 -1.13 -14.18 17.16
CA GLY A 167 0.18 -13.54 17.26
C GLY A 167 0.48 -13.02 18.67
N GLU A 168 1.76 -12.89 19.03
CA GLU A 168 2.21 -12.42 20.34
C GLU A 168 2.13 -10.88 20.39
N ALA A 169 1.29 -10.37 21.31
CA ALA A 169 1.01 -8.94 21.44
C ALA A 169 2.24 -8.11 21.88
N ASP A 170 3.10 -8.68 22.70
CA ASP A 170 4.33 -8.06 23.22
C ASP A 170 5.37 -7.79 22.11
N LYS A 171 5.31 -8.52 21.00
CA LYS A 171 6.17 -8.32 19.82
C LYS A 171 5.66 -7.22 18.88
N VAL A 172 4.41 -6.78 19.00
CA VAL A 172 3.80 -5.83 18.06
C VAL A 172 4.29 -4.40 18.32
N ARG A 173 4.73 -3.73 17.24
CA ARG A 173 5.03 -2.30 17.25
C ARG A 173 4.35 -1.65 16.05
N ILE A 174 3.66 -0.54 16.28
CA ILE A 174 3.01 0.22 15.22
C ILE A 174 4.05 1.12 14.56
N VAL A 175 4.17 1.00 13.24
CA VAL A 175 5.03 1.82 12.38
C VAL A 175 4.20 2.22 11.17
N TYR A 176 3.57 3.37 11.22
CA TYR A 176 2.77 3.86 10.10
C TYR A 176 3.60 4.09 8.84
N ASN A 177 2.98 3.90 7.69
CA ASN A 177 3.62 4.22 6.41
C ASN A 177 3.76 5.73 6.28
N GLY A 178 4.98 6.19 6.03
CA GLY A 178 5.29 7.59 5.82
C GLY A 178 5.31 7.98 4.34
N PHE A 179 5.10 9.25 4.10
CA PHE A 179 5.10 9.87 2.80
C PHE A 179 6.01 11.09 2.80
N ASP A 180 6.65 11.33 1.68
CA ASP A 180 7.44 12.54 1.47
C ASP A 180 6.52 13.70 1.06
N PRO A 181 6.33 14.71 1.92
CA PRO A 181 5.48 15.86 1.58
C PRO A 181 5.93 16.60 0.32
N ALA A 182 7.21 16.53 -0.05
CA ALA A 182 7.74 17.17 -1.26
C ALA A 182 7.22 16.50 -2.55
N LYS A 183 6.73 15.28 -2.48
CA LYS A 183 6.07 14.60 -3.60
C LYS A 183 4.63 15.06 -3.81
N ALA A 184 3.97 15.58 -2.77
CA ALA A 184 2.63 16.10 -2.88
C ALA A 184 2.63 17.39 -3.73
N LYS A 185 1.67 17.48 -4.65
CA LYS A 185 1.52 18.64 -5.51
C LYS A 185 0.39 19.53 -4.99
N PRO A 186 0.57 20.86 -4.97
CA PRO A 186 -0.54 21.77 -4.72
C PRO A 186 -1.53 21.71 -5.89
N HIS A 187 -2.78 22.04 -5.60
CA HIS A 187 -3.76 22.24 -6.65
C HIS A 187 -3.34 23.43 -7.53
N ASP A 188 -3.25 23.16 -8.83
CA ASP A 188 -3.00 24.18 -9.85
C ASP A 188 -4.14 24.14 -10.89
N PRO A 189 -4.97 25.20 -10.98
CA PRO A 189 -6.09 25.23 -11.92
C PRO A 189 -5.66 25.07 -13.38
N GLY A 190 -4.48 25.56 -13.75
CA GLY A 190 -3.96 25.42 -15.12
C GLY A 190 -3.62 23.98 -15.46
N THR A 191 -3.01 23.25 -14.54
CA THR A 191 -2.73 21.82 -14.69
C THR A 191 -4.03 21.00 -14.71
N ALA A 192 -4.99 21.32 -13.84
CA ALA A 192 -6.29 20.65 -13.82
C ALA A 192 -7.08 20.87 -15.14
N ALA A 193 -7.07 22.08 -15.67
CA ALA A 193 -7.71 22.39 -16.97
C ALA A 193 -7.05 21.64 -18.14
N ARG A 194 -5.73 21.59 -18.18
CA ARG A 194 -4.99 20.82 -19.21
C ARG A 194 -5.31 19.33 -19.13
N LEU A 195 -5.30 18.78 -17.94
CA LEU A 195 -5.64 17.37 -17.73
C LEU A 195 -7.06 17.04 -18.21
N ARG A 196 -8.05 17.90 -17.88
CA ARG A 196 -9.43 17.74 -18.34
C ARG A 196 -9.51 17.75 -19.87
N ALA A 197 -8.81 18.69 -20.53
CA ALA A 197 -8.76 18.77 -21.98
C ALA A 197 -8.09 17.52 -22.59
N GLU A 198 -6.98 17.06 -22.05
CA GLU A 198 -6.28 15.83 -22.47
C GLU A 198 -7.19 14.60 -22.39
N LEU A 199 -8.00 14.50 -21.34
CA LEU A 199 -8.92 13.38 -21.12
C LEU A 199 -10.26 13.52 -21.86
N GLY A 200 -10.48 14.61 -22.59
CA GLY A 200 -11.76 14.90 -23.24
C GLY A 200 -12.91 15.06 -22.22
N LEU A 201 -12.60 15.63 -21.03
CA LEU A 201 -13.56 15.87 -19.97
C LEU A 201 -13.94 17.35 -19.94
N GLY A 202 -15.21 17.61 -19.56
CA GLY A 202 -15.75 18.95 -19.44
C GLY A 202 -15.38 19.67 -18.13
N PRO A 203 -16.01 20.82 -17.86
CA PRO A 203 -15.77 21.62 -16.64
C PRO A 203 -16.49 21.06 -15.40
N GLN A 204 -17.28 20.01 -15.54
CA GLN A 204 -18.03 19.41 -14.44
C GLN A 204 -17.09 18.91 -13.32
N PRO A 205 -17.58 18.81 -12.07
CA PRO A 205 -16.80 18.26 -10.97
C PRO A 205 -16.18 16.90 -11.29
N LEU A 206 -14.91 16.71 -10.92
CA LEU A 206 -14.12 15.54 -11.25
C LEU A 206 -13.71 14.78 -9.97
N VAL A 207 -14.13 13.53 -9.86
CA VAL A 207 -13.78 12.66 -8.74
C VAL A 207 -12.77 11.61 -9.21
N GLY A 208 -11.66 11.46 -8.45
CA GLY A 208 -10.64 10.48 -8.74
C GLY A 208 -10.72 9.25 -7.83
N LEU A 209 -10.56 8.07 -8.42
CA LEU A 209 -10.31 6.81 -7.71
C LEU A 209 -8.93 6.30 -8.09
N PHE A 210 -8.08 6.07 -7.11
CA PHE A 210 -6.69 5.67 -7.32
C PHE A 210 -6.40 4.32 -6.68
N GLY A 211 -5.65 3.49 -7.40
CA GLY A 211 -5.21 2.21 -6.90
C GLY A 211 -5.35 1.08 -7.90
N ARG A 212 -4.69 -0.02 -7.60
CA ARG A 212 -4.75 -1.24 -8.41
C ARG A 212 -6.20 -1.68 -8.62
N LEU A 213 -6.54 -2.11 -9.84
CA LEU A 213 -7.83 -2.71 -10.13
C LEU A 213 -7.92 -4.09 -9.47
N SER A 214 -8.86 -4.22 -8.56
CA SER A 214 -9.11 -5.46 -7.81
C SER A 214 -10.48 -5.39 -7.17
N GLU A 215 -11.20 -6.50 -7.13
CA GLU A 215 -12.58 -6.53 -6.64
C GLU A 215 -12.74 -5.94 -5.24
N TRP A 216 -11.83 -6.26 -4.33
CA TRP A 216 -11.86 -5.73 -2.97
C TRP A 216 -11.62 -4.22 -2.85
N LYS A 217 -11.07 -3.58 -3.90
CA LYS A 217 -10.89 -2.12 -3.99
C LYS A 217 -12.16 -1.36 -4.38
N GLY A 218 -13.22 -2.08 -4.82
CA GLY A 218 -14.56 -1.53 -5.00
C GLY A 218 -14.71 -0.51 -6.12
N GLN A 219 -13.95 -0.63 -7.24
CA GLN A 219 -14.16 0.23 -8.41
C GLN A 219 -15.58 0.16 -8.95
N HIS A 220 -16.23 -0.99 -8.82
CA HIS A 220 -17.64 -1.16 -9.19
C HIS A 220 -18.57 -0.29 -8.32
N VAL A 221 -18.30 -0.13 -7.02
CA VAL A 221 -19.06 0.75 -6.12
C VAL A 221 -18.89 2.22 -6.51
N PHE A 222 -17.69 2.60 -6.94
CA PHE A 222 -17.43 3.94 -7.46
C PHE A 222 -18.25 4.23 -8.71
N LEU A 223 -18.30 3.28 -9.66
CA LEU A 223 -19.09 3.44 -10.89
C LEU A 223 -20.58 3.61 -10.58
N ASP A 224 -21.13 2.80 -9.67
CA ASP A 224 -22.53 2.92 -9.25
C ASP A 224 -22.80 4.29 -8.60
N ALA A 225 -21.87 4.80 -7.77
CA ALA A 225 -22.01 6.11 -7.16
C ALA A 225 -21.97 7.24 -8.20
N ILE A 226 -21.03 7.21 -9.16
CA ILE A 226 -20.94 8.22 -10.23
C ILE A 226 -22.18 8.17 -11.15
N ALA A 227 -22.73 6.98 -11.40
CA ALA A 227 -23.95 6.83 -12.19
C ALA A 227 -25.15 7.53 -11.51
N ALA A 228 -25.24 7.47 -10.19
CA ALA A 228 -26.30 8.12 -9.41
C ALA A 228 -26.14 9.66 -9.29
N MET A 229 -25.00 10.22 -9.70
CA MET A 229 -24.70 11.65 -9.59
C MET A 229 -24.78 12.33 -10.97
N GLU A 230 -25.74 13.24 -11.15
CA GLU A 230 -25.82 14.02 -12.39
C GLU A 230 -24.68 15.04 -12.49
N GLY A 231 -24.13 15.22 -13.69
CA GLY A 231 -23.12 16.24 -13.96
C GLY A 231 -21.76 16.03 -13.27
N VAL A 232 -21.48 14.85 -12.73
CA VAL A 232 -20.18 14.51 -12.12
C VAL A 232 -19.39 13.59 -13.05
N GLN A 233 -18.11 13.84 -13.19
CA GLN A 233 -17.17 13.04 -13.96
C GLN A 233 -16.25 12.24 -13.05
N GLY A 234 -15.74 11.11 -13.52
CA GLY A 234 -14.86 10.22 -12.78
C GLY A 234 -13.60 9.85 -13.53
N VAL A 235 -12.50 9.66 -12.81
CA VAL A 235 -11.31 9.00 -13.34
C VAL A 235 -10.93 7.81 -12.45
N ILE A 236 -10.57 6.70 -13.06
CA ILE A 236 -10.03 5.51 -12.39
C ILE A 236 -8.58 5.36 -12.82
N VAL A 237 -7.66 5.50 -11.86
CA VAL A 237 -6.21 5.47 -12.08
C VAL A 237 -5.63 4.22 -11.42
N GLY A 238 -5.07 3.35 -12.23
CA GLY A 238 -4.46 2.08 -11.84
C GLY A 238 -4.70 1.00 -12.86
N GLY A 239 -3.90 -0.04 -12.84
CA GLY A 239 -4.00 -1.17 -13.77
C GLY A 239 -4.40 -2.46 -13.08
N ALA A 240 -4.86 -3.43 -13.86
CA ALA A 240 -5.02 -4.80 -13.43
C ALA A 240 -3.64 -5.44 -13.26
N LEU A 241 -3.37 -5.98 -12.08
CA LEU A 241 -2.15 -6.71 -11.74
C LEU A 241 -2.53 -8.06 -11.14
N PHE A 242 -1.61 -9.02 -11.26
CA PHE A 242 -1.75 -10.35 -10.62
C PHE A 242 -2.98 -11.14 -11.06
N GLY A 243 -3.35 -11.05 -12.36
CA GLY A 243 -4.46 -11.82 -12.93
C GLY A 243 -5.84 -11.20 -12.70
N GLN A 244 -5.92 -9.87 -12.58
CA GLN A 244 -7.18 -9.13 -12.40
C GLN A 244 -7.77 -8.60 -13.73
N GLU A 245 -7.32 -9.08 -14.89
CA GLU A 245 -7.76 -8.63 -16.20
C GLU A 245 -9.27 -8.88 -16.41
N ALA A 246 -9.79 -10.00 -15.88
CA ALA A 246 -11.21 -10.29 -15.92
C ALA A 246 -12.05 -9.30 -15.09
N TYR A 247 -11.53 -8.81 -13.97
CA TYR A 247 -12.18 -7.77 -13.19
C TYR A 247 -12.16 -6.42 -13.92
N GLU A 248 -11.04 -6.06 -14.55
CA GLU A 248 -10.98 -4.86 -15.38
C GLU A 248 -12.00 -4.88 -16.51
N ALA A 249 -12.11 -6.00 -17.25
CA ALA A 249 -13.13 -6.15 -18.30
C ALA A 249 -14.54 -5.95 -17.76
N ARG A 250 -14.86 -6.55 -16.61
CA ARG A 250 -16.18 -6.45 -15.95
C ARG A 250 -16.52 -5.02 -15.53
N ILE A 251 -15.59 -4.26 -14.96
CA ILE A 251 -15.88 -2.88 -14.55
C ILE A 251 -16.00 -1.92 -15.74
N ARG A 252 -15.30 -2.19 -16.86
CA ARG A 252 -15.47 -1.43 -18.11
C ARG A 252 -16.85 -1.69 -18.72
N GLU A 253 -17.28 -2.95 -18.74
CA GLU A 253 -18.63 -3.33 -19.18
C GLU A 253 -19.71 -2.67 -18.28
N GLN A 254 -19.52 -2.69 -16.96
CA GLN A 254 -20.41 -2.01 -16.02
C GLN A 254 -20.50 -0.50 -16.32
N ALA A 255 -19.38 0.17 -16.58
CA ALA A 255 -19.37 1.58 -16.94
C ALA A 255 -20.22 1.86 -18.19
N SER A 256 -20.10 1.03 -19.23
CA SER A 256 -20.89 1.17 -20.46
C SER A 256 -22.38 0.89 -20.21
N LEU A 257 -22.72 -0.16 -19.44
CA LEU A 257 -24.12 -0.46 -19.08
C LEU A 257 -24.78 0.66 -18.27
N LEU A 258 -24.00 1.39 -17.47
CA LEU A 258 -24.44 2.54 -16.69
C LEU A 258 -24.46 3.86 -17.51
N GLY A 259 -24.10 3.85 -18.79
CA GLY A 259 -24.01 5.04 -19.64
C GLY A 259 -22.92 6.03 -19.23
N LEU A 260 -21.80 5.53 -18.71
CA LEU A 260 -20.70 6.34 -18.17
C LEU A 260 -19.55 6.56 -19.17
N ASP A 261 -19.66 6.09 -20.42
CA ASP A 261 -18.58 6.14 -21.40
C ASP A 261 -18.04 7.57 -21.64
N ASP A 262 -18.89 8.58 -21.58
CA ASP A 262 -18.51 9.99 -21.72
C ASP A 262 -18.14 10.67 -20.41
N ARG A 263 -18.41 10.06 -19.25
CA ARG A 263 -18.23 10.65 -17.93
C ARG A 263 -17.11 10.02 -17.10
N VAL A 264 -16.71 8.77 -17.39
CA VAL A 264 -15.65 8.08 -16.66
C VAL A 264 -14.50 7.71 -17.58
N ARG A 265 -13.27 7.97 -17.14
CA ARG A 265 -12.04 7.59 -17.86
C ARG A 265 -11.21 6.61 -17.03
N PHE A 266 -10.81 5.52 -17.67
CA PHE A 266 -9.85 4.55 -17.12
C PHE A 266 -8.47 4.87 -17.65
N LEU A 267 -7.57 5.36 -16.78
CA LEU A 267 -6.26 5.88 -17.19
C LEU A 267 -5.14 4.81 -17.15
N GLY A 268 -5.45 3.61 -16.66
CA GLY A 268 -4.43 2.59 -16.48
C GLY A 268 -3.35 3.01 -15.46
N PHE A 269 -2.18 2.43 -15.57
CA PHE A 269 -1.04 2.80 -14.73
C PHE A 269 -0.50 4.19 -15.13
N ARG A 270 -0.34 5.06 -14.15
CA ARG A 270 0.22 6.41 -14.31
C ARG A 270 1.37 6.62 -13.32
N SER A 271 2.38 7.39 -13.72
CA SER A 271 3.51 7.79 -12.88
C SER A 271 3.35 9.19 -12.26
N ASP A 272 2.45 10.01 -12.78
CA ASP A 272 2.12 11.38 -12.37
C ASP A 272 0.92 11.41 -11.41
N VAL A 273 0.81 10.42 -10.54
CA VAL A 273 -0.30 10.28 -9.59
C VAL A 273 -0.49 11.50 -8.68
N PRO A 274 0.56 12.15 -8.14
CA PRO A 274 0.38 13.35 -7.32
C PRO A 274 -0.25 14.52 -8.08
N GLU A 275 0.13 14.74 -9.34
CA GLU A 275 -0.44 15.78 -10.22
C GLU A 275 -1.90 15.47 -10.54
N LEU A 276 -2.21 14.20 -10.83
CA LEU A 276 -3.58 13.74 -11.06
C LEU A 276 -4.44 13.95 -9.81
N MET A 277 -3.97 13.52 -8.64
CA MET A 277 -4.70 13.71 -7.37
C MET A 277 -4.96 15.18 -7.10
N ALA A 278 -3.94 16.04 -7.25
CA ALA A 278 -4.08 17.48 -7.04
C ALA A 278 -5.09 18.15 -8.00
N SER A 279 -5.37 17.52 -9.14
CA SER A 279 -6.30 18.03 -10.17
C SER A 279 -7.75 17.60 -9.93
N MET A 280 -8.02 16.73 -8.95
CA MET A 280 -9.37 16.27 -8.61
C MET A 280 -10.09 17.29 -7.74
N ASP A 281 -11.43 17.35 -7.83
CA ASP A 281 -12.26 18.10 -6.90
C ASP A 281 -12.49 17.31 -5.60
N ALA A 282 -12.55 15.98 -5.70
CA ALA A 282 -12.56 15.08 -4.57
C ALA A 282 -11.86 13.75 -4.94
N VAL A 283 -11.39 13.03 -3.95
CA VAL A 283 -10.86 11.67 -4.12
C VAL A 283 -11.73 10.67 -3.37
N ALA A 284 -12.11 9.59 -4.04
CA ALA A 284 -12.85 8.48 -3.47
C ALA A 284 -11.90 7.31 -3.16
N HIS A 285 -12.13 6.65 -2.03
CA HIS A 285 -11.55 5.37 -1.67
C HIS A 285 -12.68 4.40 -1.32
N THR A 286 -12.81 3.31 -2.06
CA THR A 286 -14.02 2.48 -2.09
C THR A 286 -13.79 1.03 -1.69
N SER A 287 -12.68 0.72 -1.01
CA SER A 287 -12.38 -0.67 -0.62
C SER A 287 -13.54 -1.31 0.15
N ILE A 288 -14.01 -2.47 -0.33
CA ILE A 288 -15.14 -3.21 0.29
C ILE A 288 -14.67 -4.17 1.39
N VAL A 289 -13.35 -4.31 1.55
CA VAL A 289 -12.69 -5.07 2.61
C VAL A 289 -11.79 -4.12 3.37
N ALA A 290 -11.57 -4.39 4.65
CA ALA A 290 -10.70 -3.58 5.51
C ALA A 290 -9.30 -3.39 4.88
N GLU A 291 -8.89 -2.15 4.73
CA GLU A 291 -7.58 -1.78 4.18
C GLU A 291 -6.52 -1.89 5.29
N PRO A 292 -5.38 -2.53 5.06
CA PRO A 292 -4.32 -2.59 6.08
C PRO A 292 -3.86 -1.21 6.56
N PHE A 293 -3.75 -0.24 5.65
CA PHE A 293 -3.40 1.15 5.99
C PHE A 293 -4.27 2.16 5.23
N GLY A 294 -4.13 2.24 3.90
CA GLY A 294 -4.81 3.22 3.06
C GLY A 294 -3.86 4.29 2.51
N ARG A 295 -2.75 3.88 1.89
CA ARG A 295 -1.75 4.79 1.31
C ARG A 295 -2.36 5.89 0.43
N VAL A 296 -3.29 5.52 -0.45
CA VAL A 296 -3.97 6.43 -1.39
C VAL A 296 -4.71 7.55 -0.66
N VAL A 297 -5.30 7.24 0.51
CA VAL A 297 -6.00 8.22 1.34
C VAL A 297 -5.02 9.29 1.84
N VAL A 298 -3.88 8.87 2.39
CA VAL A 298 -2.86 9.81 2.86
C VAL A 298 -2.29 10.62 1.71
N GLU A 299 -2.00 10.01 0.56
CA GLU A 299 -1.48 10.68 -0.64
C GLU A 299 -2.43 11.76 -1.15
N ALA A 300 -3.74 11.47 -1.21
CA ALA A 300 -4.76 12.45 -1.61
C ALA A 300 -4.91 13.60 -0.60
N MET A 301 -4.91 13.28 0.70
CA MET A 301 -4.96 14.29 1.75
C MET A 301 -3.71 15.19 1.75
N MET A 302 -2.53 14.65 1.51
CA MET A 302 -1.30 15.44 1.35
C MET A 302 -1.35 16.42 0.18
N CYS A 303 -2.07 16.06 -0.90
CA CYS A 303 -2.36 16.97 -2.01
C CYS A 303 -3.45 18.02 -1.67
N GLY A 304 -3.95 18.03 -0.44
CA GLY A 304 -5.00 18.94 0.02
C GLY A 304 -6.36 18.66 -0.61
N ARG A 305 -6.59 17.45 -1.09
CA ARG A 305 -7.90 17.08 -1.67
C ARG A 305 -8.83 16.53 -0.61
N PRO A 306 -10.11 16.93 -0.63
CA PRO A 306 -11.11 16.30 0.22
C PRO A 306 -11.27 14.83 -0.18
N VAL A 307 -11.35 13.95 0.82
CA VAL A 307 -11.42 12.51 0.62
C VAL A 307 -12.72 11.97 1.20
N VAL A 308 -13.41 11.13 0.42
CA VAL A 308 -14.48 10.26 0.92
C VAL A 308 -13.94 8.82 0.87
N ALA A 309 -13.90 8.16 2.02
CA ALA A 309 -13.36 6.81 2.09
C ALA A 309 -14.31 5.83 2.80
N THR A 310 -14.19 4.55 2.45
CA THR A 310 -14.96 3.51 3.16
C THR A 310 -14.39 3.27 4.56
N ARG A 311 -15.29 3.14 5.52
CA ARG A 311 -14.98 2.91 6.94
C ARG A 311 -14.48 1.48 7.14
N GLY A 312 -13.19 1.30 7.33
CA GLY A 312 -12.61 -0.01 7.60
C GLY A 312 -11.09 -0.02 7.63
N GLY A 313 -10.53 -0.86 8.48
CA GLY A 313 -9.08 -1.02 8.61
C GLY A 313 -8.36 0.25 9.03
N GLY A 314 -7.12 0.41 8.58
CA GLY A 314 -6.27 1.56 8.88
C GLY A 314 -6.81 2.90 8.38
N VAL A 315 -7.78 2.91 7.45
CA VAL A 315 -8.41 4.16 6.97
C VAL A 315 -9.08 4.92 8.09
N THR A 316 -9.67 4.21 9.08
CA THR A 316 -10.32 4.84 10.25
C THR A 316 -9.32 5.47 11.23
N GLU A 317 -8.04 5.13 11.09
CA GLU A 317 -6.96 5.78 11.85
C GLU A 317 -6.42 7.02 11.13
N ILE A 318 -6.63 7.13 9.82
CA ILE A 318 -6.20 8.26 8.99
C ILE A 318 -7.23 9.37 9.02
N ILE A 319 -8.50 9.05 8.73
CA ILE A 319 -9.57 10.05 8.61
C ILE A 319 -10.32 10.21 9.94
N ARG A 320 -10.39 11.44 10.43
CA ARG A 320 -11.38 11.87 11.43
C ARG A 320 -12.64 12.32 10.69
N ASP A 321 -13.70 11.50 10.81
CA ASP A 321 -14.96 11.67 10.08
C ASP A 321 -15.60 13.05 10.32
N GLY A 322 -15.94 13.77 9.25
CA GLY A 322 -16.46 15.14 9.28
C GLY A 322 -15.44 16.24 9.55
N GLU A 323 -14.20 15.90 9.94
CA GLU A 323 -13.15 16.87 10.26
C GLU A 323 -12.05 16.93 9.21
N THR A 324 -11.48 15.78 8.83
CA THR A 324 -10.34 15.67 7.90
C THR A 324 -10.69 14.93 6.61
N GLY A 325 -11.92 14.41 6.51
CA GLY A 325 -12.48 13.68 5.39
C GLY A 325 -13.84 13.12 5.79
N LEU A 326 -14.48 12.36 4.92
CA LEU A 326 -15.76 11.69 5.20
C LEU A 326 -15.61 10.19 5.13
N LEU A 327 -16.28 9.46 6.03
CA LEU A 327 -16.29 8.01 6.07
C LEU A 327 -17.69 7.45 5.78
N VAL A 328 -17.77 6.53 4.81
CA VAL A 328 -19.02 5.87 4.40
C VAL A 328 -18.95 4.35 4.64
N PRO A 329 -20.07 3.63 4.72
CA PRO A 329 -20.07 2.18 4.83
C PRO A 329 -19.40 1.52 3.59
N PRO A 330 -18.67 0.41 3.75
CA PRO A 330 -18.12 -0.34 2.61
C PRO A 330 -19.23 -0.91 1.72
N GLY A 331 -19.05 -0.81 0.38
CA GLY A 331 -20.02 -1.32 -0.59
C GLY A 331 -21.27 -0.47 -0.78
N ASP A 332 -21.42 0.64 -0.06
CA ASP A 332 -22.59 1.51 -0.14
C ASP A 332 -22.36 2.67 -1.16
N ALA A 333 -22.74 2.44 -2.40
CA ALA A 333 -22.62 3.42 -3.47
C ALA A 333 -23.52 4.66 -3.23
N SER A 334 -24.67 4.49 -2.58
CA SER A 334 -25.59 5.60 -2.28
C SER A 334 -24.98 6.53 -1.23
N ALA A 335 -24.45 5.99 -0.13
CA ALA A 335 -23.75 6.77 0.88
C ALA A 335 -22.52 7.48 0.29
N LEU A 336 -21.78 6.81 -0.61
CA LEU A 336 -20.64 7.41 -1.33
C LEU A 336 -21.10 8.60 -2.19
N ALA A 337 -22.17 8.44 -2.97
CA ALA A 337 -22.72 9.50 -3.82
C ALA A 337 -23.19 10.70 -2.99
N VAL A 338 -23.88 10.48 -1.88
CA VAL A 338 -24.33 11.54 -0.96
C VAL A 338 -23.14 12.29 -0.36
N ALA A 339 -22.13 11.59 0.13
CA ALA A 339 -20.94 12.20 0.72
C ALA A 339 -20.12 13.00 -0.31
N LEU A 340 -19.92 12.45 -1.51
CA LEU A 340 -19.28 13.18 -2.61
C LEU A 340 -20.11 14.40 -3.02
N GLY A 341 -21.43 14.26 -3.14
CA GLY A 341 -22.34 15.34 -3.46
C GLY A 341 -22.26 16.50 -2.47
N SER A 342 -22.18 16.22 -1.17
CA SER A 342 -22.03 17.24 -0.14
C SER A 342 -20.72 18.05 -0.28
N ILE A 343 -19.62 17.39 -0.62
CA ILE A 343 -18.33 18.04 -0.85
C ILE A 343 -18.36 18.88 -2.14
N LEU A 344 -18.92 18.35 -3.22
CA LEU A 344 -18.91 19.00 -4.53
C LEU A 344 -19.87 20.18 -4.61
N SER A 345 -20.93 20.20 -3.80
CA SER A 345 -21.90 21.30 -3.72
C SER A 345 -21.54 22.39 -2.71
N ASP A 346 -20.59 22.12 -1.78
CA ASP A 346 -20.15 23.09 -0.76
C ASP A 346 -18.62 23.30 -0.84
N PRO A 347 -18.16 24.34 -1.58
CA PRO A 347 -16.74 24.66 -1.67
C PRO A 347 -16.06 24.96 -0.32
N SER A 348 -16.81 25.46 0.66
CA SER A 348 -16.29 25.74 2.00
C SER A 348 -16.01 24.45 2.76
N LEU A 349 -16.89 23.47 2.65
CA LEU A 349 -16.67 22.12 3.19
C LEU A 349 -15.49 21.45 2.52
N ALA A 350 -15.42 21.47 1.19
CA ALA A 350 -14.32 20.89 0.43
C ALA A 350 -12.97 21.46 0.84
N GLN A 351 -12.88 22.80 0.92
CA GLN A 351 -11.65 23.50 1.34
C GLN A 351 -11.26 23.15 2.77
N ARG A 352 -12.21 23.17 3.71
CA ARG A 352 -11.97 22.85 5.12
C ARG A 352 -11.47 21.42 5.30
N LEU A 353 -12.12 20.43 4.66
CA LEU A 353 -11.71 19.02 4.75
C LEU A 353 -10.33 18.80 4.12
N GLY A 354 -10.08 19.38 2.95
CA GLY A 354 -8.79 19.27 2.26
C GLY A 354 -7.65 19.89 3.06
N GLN A 355 -7.84 21.10 3.61
CA GLN A 355 -6.82 21.77 4.41
C GLN A 355 -6.53 21.03 5.72
N ARG A 356 -7.57 20.73 6.51
CA ARG A 356 -7.39 20.01 7.78
C ARG A 356 -6.84 18.61 7.57
N GLY A 357 -7.28 17.94 6.51
CA GLY A 357 -6.75 16.64 6.11
C GLY A 357 -5.26 16.70 5.83
N ARG A 358 -4.81 17.68 5.04
CA ARG A 358 -3.39 17.87 4.72
C ARG A 358 -2.55 18.16 5.96
N GLU A 359 -3.00 19.06 6.82
CA GLU A 359 -2.33 19.40 8.07
C GLU A 359 -2.14 18.15 8.94
N ASP A 360 -3.21 17.40 9.20
CA ASP A 360 -3.20 16.21 10.05
C ASP A 360 -2.26 15.11 9.52
N VAL A 361 -2.33 14.79 8.23
CA VAL A 361 -1.49 13.69 7.68
C VAL A 361 -0.03 14.09 7.53
N SER A 362 0.26 15.37 7.31
CA SER A 362 1.65 15.87 7.20
C SER A 362 2.41 15.70 8.50
N ASP A 363 1.75 15.86 9.64
CA ASP A 363 2.34 15.69 10.95
C ASP A 363 2.46 14.19 11.32
N ARG A 364 1.41 13.41 11.10
CA ARG A 364 1.29 12.04 11.62
C ARG A 364 1.94 10.99 10.72
N PHE A 365 1.97 11.22 9.42
CA PHE A 365 2.41 10.25 8.41
C PHE A 365 3.55 10.79 7.55
N SER A 366 4.42 11.62 8.12
CA SER A 366 5.63 12.05 7.43
C SER A 366 6.65 10.91 7.32
N LEU A 367 7.42 10.92 6.24
CA LEU A 367 8.49 9.95 6.05
C LEU A 367 9.58 10.06 7.13
N GLU A 368 9.81 11.27 7.66
CA GLU A 368 10.72 11.50 8.77
C GLU A 368 10.28 10.77 10.04
N GLU A 369 8.98 10.86 10.40
CA GLU A 369 8.43 10.17 11.56
C GLU A 369 8.51 8.64 11.40
N THR A 370 8.25 8.14 10.20
CA THR A 370 8.42 6.71 9.91
C THR A 370 9.88 6.27 10.06
N CYS A 371 10.84 7.05 9.55
CA CYS A 371 12.27 6.76 9.75
C CYS A 371 12.66 6.76 11.23
N ARG A 372 12.12 7.69 12.02
CA ARG A 372 12.34 7.77 13.49
C ARG A 372 11.77 6.53 14.18
N SER A 373 10.53 6.16 13.88
CA SER A 373 9.86 4.98 14.43
C SER A 373 10.59 3.68 14.07
N VAL A 374 11.04 3.54 12.80
CA VAL A 374 11.84 2.39 12.37
C VAL A 374 13.20 2.36 13.07
N SER A 375 13.86 3.51 13.26
CA SER A 375 15.14 3.58 13.98
C SER A 375 15.01 3.12 15.43
N ALA A 376 13.94 3.53 16.12
CA ALA A 376 13.62 3.08 17.48
C ALA A 376 13.35 1.57 17.54
N LEU A 377 12.52 1.07 16.61
CA LEU A 377 12.21 -0.36 16.44
C LEU A 377 13.48 -1.20 16.24
N LEU A 378 14.39 -0.75 15.36
CA LEU A 378 15.65 -1.46 15.09
C LEU A 378 16.58 -1.47 16.30
N THR A 379 16.61 -0.38 17.07
CA THR A 379 17.42 -0.29 18.29
C THR A 379 16.87 -1.22 19.38
N GLU A 380 15.55 -1.36 19.49
CA GLU A 380 14.90 -2.30 20.42
C GLU A 380 15.16 -3.76 20.02
N ALA A 381 15.22 -4.03 18.71
CA ALA A 381 15.41 -5.39 18.19
C ALA A 381 16.85 -5.88 18.29
N ALA A 382 17.85 -4.98 18.18
CA ALA A 382 19.28 -5.30 18.19
C ALA A 382 19.74 -5.76 19.59
#